data_ec839c8e40286bed6fbc4ac590f6995e
#
_entry.id   ec839c8e40286bed6fbc4ac590f6995e
#
_cell.length_a   1.000
_cell.length_b   1.000
_cell.length_c   1.000
_cell.angle_alpha   90.00
_cell.angle_beta   90.00
_cell.angle_gamma   90.00
#
_symmetry.space_group_name_H-M   'P 1'
#
loop_
_entity.id
_entity.type
_entity.pdbx_description
1 polymer ?
#
loop_
_entity_poly.entity_id
_entity_poly.type
_entity_poly.pdbx_seq_one_letter_code
_entity_poly.pdbx_strand_id
1 'polypeptide(L)'
;MKKIIGLFLLIWAIGSAQVSAQSETNRLDSIMPVRGLAIAAPSAQKLDLFLKFVQEELAPSHFNLLILRVDWNYAYESHPELRDPTPLTREDVKKIVKVCRDNGIRIAPQINLLGHQSWAETTYALLREYPEFDETPHVDTKNYTGWPNSDGLYCKSYCPLHPEVHLSLIHI
;
A
#
# COMPACT_ATOMS: atom_id res chain seq x y z
N MET A 1 2.97 45.20 -31.53
CA MET A 1 4.14 45.00 -30.65
C MET A 1 3.78 44.60 -29.22
N LYS A 2 2.81 45.24 -28.50
CA LYS A 2 2.46 44.86 -27.09
C LYS A 2 2.00 43.44 -26.88
N LYS A 3 1.29 42.78 -27.84
CA LYS A 3 0.82 41.39 -27.73
C LYS A 3 1.94 40.35 -27.85
N ILE A 4 3.01 40.64 -28.60
CA ILE A 4 4.14 39.70 -28.78
C ILE A 4 5.02 39.70 -27.53
N ILE A 5 5.20 40.84 -26.88
CA ILE A 5 5.99 40.95 -25.64
C ILE A 5 5.31 40.16 -24.49
N GLY A 6 3.96 40.21 -24.40
CA GLY A 6 3.22 39.43 -23.38
C GLY A 6 3.38 37.93 -23.55
N LEU A 7 3.43 37.44 -24.80
CA LEU A 7 3.60 36.00 -25.07
C LEU A 7 5.01 35.52 -24.70
N PHE A 8 6.06 36.32 -24.99
CA PHE A 8 7.42 35.98 -24.60
C PHE A 8 7.64 35.97 -23.09
N LEU A 9 7.02 36.87 -22.34
CA LEU A 9 7.09 36.90 -20.88
C LEU A 9 6.39 35.68 -20.26
N LEU A 10 5.25 35.23 -20.82
CA LEU A 10 4.55 34.05 -20.36
C LEU A 10 5.35 32.77 -20.59
N ILE A 11 5.98 32.63 -21.77
CA ILE A 11 6.82 31.47 -22.11
C ILE A 11 8.06 31.44 -21.20
N TRP A 12 8.65 32.58 -20.89
CA TRP A 12 9.84 32.70 -20.03
C TRP A 12 9.49 32.35 -18.57
N ALA A 13 8.33 32.78 -18.07
CA ALA A 13 7.86 32.46 -16.72
C ALA A 13 7.58 30.94 -16.55
N ILE A 14 6.98 30.29 -17.55
CA ILE A 14 6.75 28.83 -17.52
C ILE A 14 8.07 28.07 -17.57
N GLY A 15 9.00 28.48 -18.43
CA GLY A 15 10.32 27.87 -18.55
C GLY A 15 11.14 27.98 -17.25
N SER A 16 11.13 29.14 -16.60
CA SER A 16 11.84 29.33 -15.33
C SER A 16 11.26 28.50 -14.17
N ALA A 17 9.95 28.35 -14.08
CA ALA A 17 9.30 27.51 -13.08
C ALA A 17 9.65 26.02 -13.25
N GLN A 18 9.68 25.53 -14.49
CA GLN A 18 10.08 24.15 -14.78
C GLN A 18 11.55 23.86 -14.45
N VAL A 19 12.45 24.78 -14.77
CA VAL A 19 13.89 24.65 -14.45
C VAL A 19 14.10 24.65 -12.93
N SER A 20 13.37 25.47 -12.18
CA SER A 20 13.45 25.50 -10.71
C SER A 20 12.97 24.18 -10.09
N ALA A 21 11.82 23.63 -10.53
CA ALA A 21 11.29 22.36 -10.04
C ALA A 21 12.24 21.18 -10.35
N GLN A 22 12.83 21.14 -11.54
CA GLN A 22 13.80 20.09 -11.91
C GLN A 22 15.07 20.17 -11.06
N SER A 23 15.55 21.36 -10.75
CA SER A 23 16.71 21.58 -9.87
C SER A 23 16.45 21.12 -8.45
N GLU A 24 15.24 21.36 -7.92
CA GLU A 24 14.84 20.91 -6.59
C GLU A 24 14.73 19.39 -6.52
N THR A 25 14.10 18.75 -7.50
CA THR A 25 14.00 17.31 -7.60
C THR A 25 15.38 16.65 -7.65
N ASN A 26 16.29 17.16 -8.48
CA ASN A 26 17.67 16.65 -8.57
C ASN A 26 18.42 16.77 -7.23
N ARG A 27 18.20 17.85 -6.50
CA ARG A 27 18.78 18.05 -5.17
C ARG A 27 18.22 17.06 -4.16
N LEU A 28 16.90 16.84 -4.17
CA LEU A 28 16.25 15.84 -3.30
C LEU A 28 16.75 14.43 -3.62
N ASP A 29 16.90 14.07 -4.89
CA ASP A 29 17.40 12.76 -5.31
C ASP A 29 18.84 12.50 -4.85
N SER A 30 19.67 13.53 -4.73
CA SER A 30 21.05 13.39 -4.23
C SER A 30 21.12 13.19 -2.71
N ILE A 31 20.18 13.79 -1.95
CA ILE A 31 20.17 13.73 -0.49
C ILE A 31 19.32 12.54 0.01
N MET A 32 18.15 12.34 -0.61
CA MET A 32 17.16 11.33 -0.24
C MET A 32 16.57 10.70 -1.52
N PRO A 33 17.28 9.75 -2.12
CA PRO A 33 16.88 9.15 -3.40
C PRO A 33 15.57 8.35 -3.34
N VAL A 34 15.18 7.89 -2.15
CA VAL A 34 13.92 7.20 -1.91
C VAL A 34 13.08 7.98 -0.91
N ARG A 35 11.93 8.47 -1.38
CA ARG A 35 10.94 9.18 -0.57
C ARG A 35 9.64 8.40 -0.65
N GLY A 36 9.47 7.49 0.31
CA GLY A 36 8.38 6.53 0.31
C GLY A 36 7.29 6.85 1.33
N LEU A 37 6.07 6.47 1.00
CA LEU A 37 4.93 6.40 1.92
C LEU A 37 4.42 4.97 1.97
N ALA A 38 4.22 4.43 3.18
CA ALA A 38 3.52 3.16 3.39
C ALA A 38 2.09 3.47 3.89
N ILE A 39 1.09 2.98 3.17
CA ILE A 39 -0.32 3.22 3.49
C ILE A 39 -1.17 2.00 3.11
N ALA A 40 -2.28 1.80 3.80
CA ALA A 40 -3.26 0.77 3.42
C ALA A 40 -3.94 1.13 2.08
N ALA A 41 -4.23 0.11 1.28
CA ALA A 41 -5.02 0.27 0.07
C ALA A 41 -6.41 0.83 0.42
N PRO A 42 -6.97 1.71 -0.43
CA PRO A 42 -8.30 2.26 -0.20
C PRO A 42 -9.36 1.16 -0.35
N SER A 43 -10.51 1.33 0.29
CA SER A 43 -11.70 0.56 -0.12
C SER A 43 -12.13 0.97 -1.52
N ALA A 44 -12.85 0.08 -2.23
CA ALA A 44 -13.33 0.37 -3.59
C ALA A 44 -14.13 1.68 -3.67
N GLN A 45 -14.93 1.99 -2.62
CA GLN A 45 -15.71 3.23 -2.53
C GLN A 45 -14.86 4.49 -2.40
N LYS A 46 -13.63 4.39 -1.91
CA LYS A 46 -12.71 5.51 -1.71
C LYS A 46 -11.62 5.58 -2.78
N LEU A 47 -11.73 4.77 -3.83
CA LEU A 47 -10.72 4.70 -4.88
C LEU A 47 -10.44 6.06 -5.52
N ASP A 48 -11.49 6.78 -5.94
CA ASP A 48 -11.34 8.08 -6.63
C ASP A 48 -10.67 9.12 -5.72
N LEU A 49 -10.98 9.11 -4.42
CA LEU A 49 -10.32 9.97 -3.44
C LEU A 49 -8.83 9.62 -3.32
N PHE A 50 -8.51 8.33 -3.34
CA PHE A 50 -7.12 7.88 -3.28
C PHE A 50 -6.33 8.26 -4.54
N LEU A 51 -6.94 8.15 -5.72
CA LEU A 51 -6.30 8.57 -6.97
C LEU A 51 -5.97 10.06 -6.95
N LYS A 52 -6.90 10.90 -6.46
CA LYS A 52 -6.67 12.34 -6.25
C LYS A 52 -5.54 12.59 -5.25
N PHE A 53 -5.53 11.89 -4.12
CA PHE A 53 -4.47 12.01 -3.13
C PHE A 53 -3.07 11.74 -3.72
N VAL A 54 -2.94 10.74 -4.59
CA VAL A 54 -1.68 10.46 -5.27
C VAL A 54 -1.27 11.64 -6.17
N GLN A 55 -2.22 12.20 -6.94
CA GLN A 55 -1.96 13.28 -7.91
C GLN A 55 -1.75 14.65 -7.26
N GLU A 56 -2.56 14.97 -6.26
CA GLU A 56 -2.68 16.33 -5.72
C GLU A 56 -1.81 16.54 -4.49
N GLU A 57 -1.43 15.44 -3.77
CA GLU A 57 -0.65 15.51 -2.54
C GLU A 57 0.71 14.81 -2.65
N LEU A 58 0.73 13.52 -3.03
CA LEU A 58 1.98 12.77 -3.04
C LEU A 58 2.94 13.23 -4.14
N ALA A 59 2.46 13.40 -5.34
CA ALA A 59 3.30 13.80 -6.47
C ALA A 59 3.89 15.21 -6.26
N PRO A 60 3.11 16.25 -5.90
CA PRO A 60 3.68 17.58 -5.61
C PRO A 60 4.63 17.61 -4.42
N SER A 61 4.46 16.68 -3.47
CA SER A 61 5.34 16.51 -2.30
C SER A 61 6.60 15.67 -2.61
N HIS A 62 6.88 15.42 -3.89
CA HIS A 62 8.06 14.68 -4.38
C HIS A 62 8.21 13.26 -3.86
N PHE A 63 7.14 12.59 -3.46
CA PHE A 63 7.17 11.16 -3.20
C PHE A 63 7.45 10.39 -4.49
N ASN A 64 8.31 9.35 -4.40
CA ASN A 64 8.68 8.53 -5.55
C ASN A 64 8.51 7.00 -5.30
N LEU A 65 8.02 6.64 -4.13
CA LEU A 65 7.69 5.26 -3.77
C LEU A 65 6.40 5.21 -2.95
N LEU A 66 5.47 4.36 -3.35
CA LEU A 66 4.27 4.02 -2.59
C LEU A 66 4.33 2.54 -2.20
N ILE A 67 4.40 2.26 -0.91
CA ILE A 67 4.22 0.91 -0.37
C ILE A 67 2.74 0.77 -0.03
N LEU A 68 2.01 0.00 -0.84
CA LEU A 68 0.57 -0.16 -0.73
C LEU A 68 0.25 -1.48 -0.02
N ARG A 69 -0.19 -1.41 1.25
CA ARG A 69 -0.61 -2.60 1.99
C ARG A 69 -2.00 -3.03 1.50
N VAL A 70 -2.04 -4.13 0.81
CA VAL A 70 -3.25 -4.68 0.19
C VAL A 70 -3.93 -5.70 1.09
N ASP A 71 -3.17 -6.57 1.76
CA ASP A 71 -3.64 -7.69 2.56
C ASP A 71 -4.77 -8.45 1.82
N TRP A 72 -5.99 -8.52 2.36
CA TRP A 72 -7.13 -9.21 1.75
C TRP A 72 -8.05 -8.30 0.93
N ASN A 73 -7.68 -7.03 0.78
CA ASN A 73 -8.43 -6.02 0.02
C ASN A 73 -8.14 -6.09 -1.49
N TYR A 74 -8.14 -7.30 -2.05
CA TYR A 74 -8.05 -7.54 -3.50
C TYR A 74 -8.91 -8.76 -3.87
N ALA A 75 -9.46 -8.76 -5.06
CA ALA A 75 -10.33 -9.83 -5.56
C ALA A 75 -9.51 -11.03 -6.05
N TYR A 76 -8.76 -11.70 -5.15
CA TYR A 76 -7.98 -12.89 -5.45
C TYR A 76 -8.85 -13.99 -6.03
N GLU A 77 -8.46 -14.57 -7.16
CA GLU A 77 -9.24 -15.63 -7.82
C GLU A 77 -9.00 -17.00 -7.16
N SER A 78 -7.79 -17.24 -6.66
CA SER A 78 -7.38 -18.49 -6.03
C SER A 78 -8.00 -18.72 -4.65
N HIS A 79 -8.21 -17.65 -3.87
CA HIS A 79 -8.72 -17.71 -2.50
C HIS A 79 -9.83 -16.67 -2.29
N PRO A 80 -11.01 -16.87 -2.90
CA PRO A 80 -12.11 -15.91 -2.80
C PRO A 80 -12.66 -15.76 -1.37
N GLU A 81 -12.51 -16.77 -0.52
CA GLU A 81 -12.91 -16.78 0.88
C GLU A 81 -12.10 -15.84 1.76
N LEU A 82 -10.90 -15.45 1.33
CA LEU A 82 -10.04 -14.56 2.10
C LEU A 82 -10.32 -13.08 1.81
N ARG A 83 -11.09 -12.77 0.77
CA ARG A 83 -11.35 -11.39 0.33
C ARG A 83 -12.08 -10.58 1.38
N ASP A 84 -11.74 -9.33 1.50
CA ASP A 84 -12.58 -8.35 2.19
C ASP A 84 -13.97 -8.25 1.51
N PRO A 85 -15.00 -7.77 2.21
CA PRO A 85 -16.37 -7.71 1.66
C PRO A 85 -16.50 -6.88 0.37
N THR A 86 -15.66 -5.88 0.18
CA THR A 86 -15.64 -5.00 -1.00
C THR A 86 -14.22 -4.78 -1.50
N PRO A 87 -13.58 -5.84 -2.03
CA PRO A 87 -12.18 -5.78 -2.40
C PRO A 87 -11.97 -4.95 -3.67
N LEU A 88 -10.78 -4.45 -3.86
CA LEU A 88 -10.35 -3.84 -5.11
C LEU A 88 -10.33 -4.88 -6.23
N THR A 89 -10.89 -4.51 -7.36
CA THR A 89 -10.82 -5.32 -8.58
C THR A 89 -9.48 -5.13 -9.29
N ARG A 90 -9.18 -6.02 -10.24
CA ARG A 90 -8.02 -5.87 -11.13
C ARG A 90 -8.00 -4.54 -11.87
N GLU A 91 -9.17 -4.05 -12.28
CA GLU A 91 -9.28 -2.76 -12.99
C GLU A 91 -9.03 -1.58 -12.03
N ASP A 92 -9.42 -1.69 -10.78
CA ASP A 92 -9.14 -0.66 -9.77
C ASP A 92 -7.64 -0.58 -9.48
N VAL A 93 -6.97 -1.72 -9.34
CA VAL A 93 -5.51 -1.78 -9.19
C VAL A 93 -4.80 -1.19 -10.41
N LYS A 94 -5.27 -1.46 -11.63
CA LYS A 94 -4.72 -0.83 -12.84
C LYS A 94 -4.82 0.69 -12.82
N LYS A 95 -5.92 1.25 -12.30
CA LYS A 95 -6.06 2.71 -12.13
C LYS A 95 -5.02 3.26 -11.14
N ILE A 96 -4.83 2.58 -10.00
CA ILE A 96 -3.80 2.96 -9.01
C ILE A 96 -2.40 2.91 -9.64
N VAL A 97 -2.05 1.82 -10.30
CA VAL A 97 -0.76 1.67 -10.97
C VAL A 97 -0.55 2.75 -12.04
N LYS A 98 -1.61 3.04 -12.81
CA LYS A 98 -1.54 4.08 -13.84
C LYS A 98 -1.27 5.46 -13.24
N VAL A 99 -2.02 5.87 -12.22
CA VAL A 99 -1.83 7.20 -11.62
C VAL A 99 -0.44 7.32 -10.97
N CYS A 100 0.06 6.28 -10.31
CA CYS A 100 1.41 6.27 -9.75
C CYS A 100 2.46 6.44 -10.86
N ARG A 101 2.37 5.66 -11.93
CA ARG A 101 3.29 5.70 -13.07
C ARG A 101 3.29 7.07 -13.76
N ASP A 102 2.12 7.62 -14.02
CA ASP A 102 1.96 8.92 -14.69
C ASP A 102 2.57 10.07 -13.86
N ASN A 103 2.73 9.86 -12.54
CA ASN A 103 3.34 10.83 -11.61
C ASN A 103 4.75 10.44 -11.14
N GLY A 104 5.41 9.47 -11.80
CA GLY A 104 6.78 9.08 -11.47
C GLY A 104 6.93 8.34 -10.12
N ILE A 105 5.84 7.82 -9.56
CA ILE A 105 5.82 7.10 -8.29
C ILE A 105 5.86 5.59 -8.56
N ARG A 106 6.90 4.92 -8.05
CA ARG A 106 6.96 3.46 -8.03
C ARG A 106 5.98 2.93 -7.00
N ILE A 107 5.35 1.78 -7.28
CA ILE A 107 4.45 1.12 -6.34
C ILE A 107 5.02 -0.25 -5.96
N ALA A 108 4.96 -0.56 -4.66
CA ALA A 108 5.32 -1.86 -4.10
C ALA A 108 4.13 -2.38 -3.30
N PRO A 109 3.51 -3.50 -3.70
CA PRO A 109 2.46 -4.11 -2.90
C PRO A 109 3.05 -4.71 -1.63
N GLN A 110 2.29 -4.63 -0.54
CA GLN A 110 2.61 -5.25 0.74
C GLN A 110 1.43 -6.10 1.19
N ILE A 111 1.75 -7.31 1.67
CA ILE A 111 0.82 -8.22 2.33
C ILE A 111 1.50 -8.70 3.61
N ASN A 112 0.75 -8.75 4.71
CA ASN A 112 1.24 -9.35 5.95
C ASN A 112 1.16 -10.88 5.84
N LEU A 113 2.30 -11.53 5.69
CA LEU A 113 2.36 -12.97 5.47
C LEU A 113 2.84 -13.74 6.70
N LEU A 114 3.95 -13.36 7.32
CA LEU A 114 4.56 -14.15 8.38
C LEU A 114 4.02 -13.81 9.76
N GLY A 115 3.75 -12.58 10.06
CA GLY A 115 3.26 -12.12 11.35
C GLY A 115 2.01 -11.25 11.22
N HIS A 116 1.49 -10.77 12.36
CA HIS A 116 0.32 -9.91 12.42
C HIS A 116 -0.92 -10.53 11.79
N GLN A 117 -1.16 -11.82 12.08
CA GLN A 117 -2.36 -12.53 11.65
C GLN A 117 -3.50 -12.46 12.67
N SER A 118 -3.28 -11.72 13.76
CA SER A 118 -4.30 -11.28 14.69
C SER A 118 -3.95 -9.91 15.27
N TRP A 119 -4.93 -9.23 15.81
CA TRP A 119 -4.75 -8.06 16.65
C TRP A 119 -5.80 -8.06 17.75
N ALA A 120 -5.34 -7.95 19.00
CA ALA A 120 -6.20 -8.16 20.17
C ALA A 120 -7.02 -9.46 20.01
N GLU A 121 -8.34 -9.39 20.14
CA GLU A 121 -9.23 -10.55 20.03
C GLU A 121 -9.53 -10.96 18.58
N THR A 122 -9.09 -10.16 17.58
CA THR A 122 -9.44 -10.39 16.17
C THR A 122 -8.38 -11.21 15.46
N THR A 123 -8.76 -12.39 15.00
CA THR A 123 -7.95 -13.20 14.05
C THR A 123 -8.31 -12.80 12.62
N TYR A 124 -7.30 -12.60 11.77
CA TYR A 124 -7.49 -12.17 10.38
C TYR A 124 -7.85 -13.34 9.45
N ALA A 125 -8.25 -13.00 8.23
CA ALA A 125 -8.90 -13.91 7.31
C ALA A 125 -8.19 -15.26 7.16
N LEU A 126 -6.89 -15.28 6.89
CA LEU A 126 -6.18 -16.52 6.60
C LEU A 126 -6.22 -17.51 7.76
N LEU A 127 -5.91 -17.09 8.99
CA LEU A 127 -5.96 -17.99 10.15
C LEU A 127 -7.38 -18.25 10.64
N ARG A 128 -8.35 -17.46 10.22
CA ARG A 128 -9.76 -17.75 10.49
C ARG A 128 -10.29 -18.86 9.57
N GLU A 129 -9.90 -18.83 8.29
CA GLU A 129 -10.32 -19.84 7.30
C GLU A 129 -9.45 -21.12 7.34
N TYR A 130 -8.16 -20.97 7.69
CA TYR A 130 -7.17 -22.06 7.77
C TYR A 130 -6.48 -22.06 9.14
N PRO A 131 -7.19 -22.42 10.22
CA PRO A 131 -6.63 -22.40 11.58
C PRO A 131 -5.46 -23.38 11.78
N GLU A 132 -5.32 -24.39 10.94
CA GLU A 132 -4.17 -25.31 10.91
C GLU A 132 -2.86 -24.65 10.57
N PHE A 133 -2.88 -23.45 9.96
CA PHE A 133 -1.67 -22.68 9.66
C PHE A 133 -1.12 -21.93 10.88
N ASP A 134 -1.85 -21.87 11.98
CA ASP A 134 -1.45 -21.14 13.18
C ASP A 134 -0.21 -21.77 13.83
N GLU A 135 0.82 -20.96 14.06
CA GLU A 135 2.04 -21.35 14.78
C GLU A 135 1.77 -21.62 16.27
N THR A 136 0.72 -21.01 16.83
CA THR A 136 0.35 -21.09 18.25
C THR A 136 -1.11 -21.48 18.45
N PRO A 137 -1.55 -22.67 17.96
CA PRO A 137 -2.97 -23.05 17.99
C PRO A 137 -3.53 -23.24 19.40
N HIS A 138 -2.66 -23.41 20.41
CA HIS A 138 -3.02 -23.57 21.82
C HIS A 138 -3.31 -22.23 22.53
N VAL A 139 -3.05 -21.08 21.90
CA VAL A 139 -3.32 -19.75 22.46
C VAL A 139 -4.61 -19.20 21.87
N ASP A 140 -5.59 -18.90 22.72
CA ASP A 140 -6.87 -18.32 22.30
C ASP A 140 -6.81 -16.79 22.39
N THR A 141 -7.04 -16.10 21.26
CA THR A 141 -7.09 -14.63 21.20
C THR A 141 -8.25 -14.02 21.98
N LYS A 142 -9.32 -14.81 22.29
CA LYS A 142 -10.45 -14.33 23.10
C LYS A 142 -10.08 -13.95 24.52
N ASN A 143 -8.96 -14.47 25.01
CA ASN A 143 -8.45 -14.18 26.35
C ASN A 143 -7.46 -13.01 26.37
N TYR A 144 -7.41 -12.21 25.32
CA TYR A 144 -6.52 -11.05 25.25
C TYR A 144 -6.87 -10.02 26.32
N THR A 145 -5.92 -9.74 27.19
CA THR A 145 -6.09 -8.81 28.33
C THR A 145 -5.32 -7.50 28.19
N GLY A 146 -4.59 -7.33 27.11
CA GLY A 146 -3.73 -6.20 26.85
C GLY A 146 -2.31 -6.64 26.49
N TRP A 147 -1.41 -5.67 26.27
CA TRP A 147 -0.03 -5.97 25.95
C TRP A 147 0.91 -5.75 27.14
N PRO A 148 1.83 -6.69 27.43
CA PRO A 148 1.90 -8.04 26.86
C PRO A 148 0.73 -8.91 27.33
N ASN A 149 0.22 -9.79 26.47
CA ASN A 149 -0.78 -10.78 26.88
C ASN A 149 -0.18 -11.75 27.91
N SER A 150 -1.01 -12.37 28.77
CA SER A 150 -0.58 -13.33 29.79
C SER A 150 0.28 -14.47 29.24
N ASP A 151 0.01 -14.90 28.01
CA ASP A 151 0.75 -15.95 27.31
C ASP A 151 2.01 -15.45 26.58
N GLY A 152 2.32 -14.13 26.70
CA GLY A 152 3.44 -13.49 26.01
C GLY A 152 3.21 -13.31 24.50
N LEU A 153 2.04 -13.68 23.98
CA LEU A 153 1.73 -13.55 22.57
C LEU A 153 1.45 -12.07 22.21
N TYR A 154 2.16 -11.57 21.21
CA TYR A 154 1.89 -10.25 20.64
C TYR A 154 0.77 -10.30 19.59
N CYS A 155 0.91 -11.20 18.62
CA CYS A 155 -0.07 -11.50 17.60
C CYS A 155 0.15 -12.90 17.04
N LYS A 156 -0.86 -13.47 16.39
CA LYS A 156 -0.74 -14.76 15.70
C LYS A 156 0.16 -14.65 14.47
N SER A 157 0.79 -15.75 14.11
CA SER A 157 1.64 -15.91 12.93
C SER A 157 1.33 -17.23 12.25
N TYR A 158 1.70 -17.37 10.98
CA TYR A 158 1.68 -18.66 10.31
C TYR A 158 2.85 -19.53 10.74
N CYS A 159 2.63 -20.83 10.77
CA CYS A 159 3.71 -21.80 10.89
C CYS A 159 4.49 -21.87 9.55
N PRO A 160 5.74 -21.39 9.48
CA PRO A 160 6.50 -21.44 8.23
C PRO A 160 6.88 -22.87 7.81
N LEU A 161 6.72 -23.83 8.70
CA LEU A 161 6.98 -25.25 8.44
C LEU A 161 5.76 -26.00 7.92
N HIS A 162 4.58 -25.37 7.91
CA HIS A 162 3.37 -26.02 7.38
C HIS A 162 3.48 -26.08 5.83
N PRO A 163 3.37 -27.27 5.22
CA PRO A 163 3.66 -27.44 3.79
C PRO A 163 2.72 -26.66 2.88
N GLU A 164 1.47 -26.47 3.28
CA GLU A 164 0.46 -25.77 2.47
C GLU A 164 0.51 -24.26 2.60
N VAL A 165 1.15 -23.70 3.65
CA VAL A 165 1.31 -22.24 3.81
C VAL A 165 2.05 -21.62 2.62
N HIS A 166 3.14 -22.25 2.18
CA HIS A 166 3.92 -21.76 1.04
C HIS A 166 3.12 -21.78 -0.27
N LEU A 167 2.31 -22.83 -0.47
CA LEU A 167 1.47 -22.95 -1.67
C LEU A 167 0.38 -21.87 -1.68
N SER A 168 -0.30 -21.63 -0.56
CA SER A 168 -1.30 -20.58 -0.43
C SER A 168 -0.70 -19.20 -0.72
N LEU A 169 0.50 -18.90 -0.21
CA LEU A 169 1.16 -17.61 -0.41
C LEU A 169 1.65 -17.38 -1.84
N ILE A 170 1.99 -18.43 -2.59
CA ILE A 170 2.41 -18.31 -4.01
C ILE A 170 1.20 -18.02 -4.91
N HIS A 171 0.01 -18.46 -4.54
CA HIS A 171 -1.21 -18.35 -5.35
C HIS A 171 -2.10 -17.16 -4.99
N ILE A 172 -1.73 -16.36 -4.00
CA ILE A 172 -2.37 -15.07 -3.66
C ILE A 172 -1.88 -13.92 -4.63
#